data_f211e5699913e09ba91586f26f69b7c1
#
_entry.id   f211e5699913e09ba91586f26f69b7c1
#
_cell.length_a   1.000
_cell.length_b   1.000
_cell.length_c   1.000
_cell.angle_alpha   90.00
_cell.angle_beta   90.00
_cell.angle_gamma   90.00
#
_symmetry.space_group_name_H-M   'P 1'
#
loop_
_entity.id
_entity.type
_entity.pdbx_description
1 polymer ?
#
loop_
_entity_poly.entity_id
_entity_poly.type
_entity_poly.pdbx_seq_one_letter_code
_entity_poly.pdbx_strand_id
1 'polypeptide(L)'
;MCPHIGIELKIYYEAYGCTLSKAESGLYVNRMLADGSSIVKTPDEADISIINTCVVIKPTEDRMIQRISELSHSSKVKVMGCLSTVNGGSLADENIEVLTPKEFRSFYSGQLDDVEIREPSIMEGIPINQGCTGSCNFCISRVARGKLISRPVQKITGQVRMQLARGMKEVRITSLDTAAYGRDIDIRLPDLVRSITSLEEDFKLRIGMMEPRNTSEILSDLLDSISSNKVFKFLHIPVQSGDQRILDAMNREYSVQDFMNIVSEFRRRYPDSVLSTDFITGYHGEDQESFENSMKLLDRTKPEICNITRYSQRPFTPDYDRNPPPSNAVKKWTKEMSDFHRAIIKEKLESQTNSVKSLLITEKGKNETWVGRDDAYRPVVVPGQLHLFDRISCEIVGNGPTYLIGKLI
;
A
#
# COMPACT_ATOMS: atom_id res chain seq x y z
N MET A 1 23.12 10.73 -15.67
CA MET A 1 22.34 11.79 -16.35
C MET A 1 21.10 11.15 -16.92
N CYS A 2 19.91 11.62 -16.59
CA CYS A 2 18.68 11.16 -17.28
C CYS A 2 18.70 11.76 -18.68
N PRO A 3 18.68 10.98 -19.77
CA PRO A 3 18.87 11.51 -21.13
C PRO A 3 17.65 12.21 -21.73
N HIS A 4 16.56 12.44 -20.97
CA HIS A 4 15.27 12.92 -21.51
C HIS A 4 14.79 14.25 -20.91
N ILE A 5 15.69 15.13 -20.49
CA ILE A 5 15.32 16.51 -20.12
C ILE A 5 15.07 17.27 -21.42
N GLY A 6 13.81 17.59 -21.71
CA GLY A 6 13.41 18.49 -22.81
C GLY A 6 12.84 17.85 -24.08
N ILE A 7 12.48 16.55 -24.07
CA ILE A 7 11.79 15.91 -25.19
C ILE A 7 10.32 15.74 -24.81
N GLU A 8 9.42 16.35 -25.58
CA GLU A 8 7.97 16.14 -25.49
C GLU A 8 7.65 14.73 -25.99
N LEU A 9 7.27 13.79 -25.08
CA LEU A 9 6.93 12.42 -25.40
C LEU A 9 5.45 12.16 -25.12
N LYS A 10 4.84 11.32 -25.94
CA LYS A 10 3.55 10.70 -25.66
C LYS A 10 3.78 9.46 -24.81
N ILE A 11 3.23 9.45 -23.61
CA ILE A 11 3.45 8.42 -22.59
C ILE A 11 2.19 7.57 -22.46
N TYR A 12 2.30 6.27 -22.66
CA TYR A 12 1.31 5.32 -22.18
C TYR A 12 1.74 4.81 -20.80
N TYR A 13 0.85 4.80 -19.82
CA TYR A 13 1.20 4.46 -18.44
C TYR A 13 0.30 3.37 -17.85
N GLU A 14 0.92 2.28 -17.39
CA GLU A 14 0.26 1.21 -16.62
C GLU A 14 0.93 1.03 -15.27
N ALA A 15 0.12 0.97 -14.20
CA ALA A 15 0.62 0.82 -12.85
C ALA A 15 0.09 -0.45 -12.16
N TYR A 16 0.99 -1.37 -11.91
CA TYR A 16 0.75 -2.59 -11.14
C TYR A 16 1.59 -2.57 -9.85
N GLY A 17 1.25 -3.44 -8.88
CA GLY A 17 2.03 -3.55 -7.65
C GLY A 17 1.43 -2.80 -6.46
N CYS A 18 2.25 -2.59 -5.43
CA CYS A 18 1.82 -1.96 -4.17
C CYS A 18 1.73 -0.43 -4.29
N THR A 19 1.06 0.20 -3.32
CA THR A 19 0.88 1.66 -3.26
C THR A 19 2.21 2.42 -3.36
N LEU A 20 3.29 1.94 -2.69
CA LEU A 20 4.60 2.57 -2.80
C LEU A 20 5.12 2.54 -4.24
N SER A 21 5.07 1.39 -4.90
CA SER A 21 5.59 1.25 -6.27
C SER A 21 4.83 2.12 -7.26
N LYS A 22 3.51 2.20 -7.13
CA LYS A 22 2.64 3.08 -7.95
C LYS A 22 2.88 4.56 -7.64
N ALA A 23 3.10 4.92 -6.38
CA ALA A 23 3.44 6.27 -6.00
C ALA A 23 4.77 6.75 -6.63
N GLU A 24 5.78 5.88 -6.63
CA GLU A 24 7.07 6.18 -7.25
C GLU A 24 6.97 6.35 -8.77
N SER A 25 6.32 5.41 -9.45
CA SER A 25 6.14 5.52 -10.90
C SER A 25 5.26 6.69 -11.30
N GLY A 26 4.20 6.99 -10.54
CA GLY A 26 3.37 8.17 -10.73
C GLY A 26 4.14 9.48 -10.56
N LEU A 27 5.06 9.54 -9.60
CA LEU A 27 5.96 10.68 -9.42
C LEU A 27 6.93 10.84 -10.60
N TYR A 28 7.47 9.72 -11.10
CA TYR A 28 8.32 9.72 -12.29
C TYR A 28 7.58 10.24 -13.53
N VAL A 29 6.36 9.77 -13.77
CA VAL A 29 5.52 10.24 -14.89
C VAL A 29 5.18 11.72 -14.73
N ASN A 30 4.81 12.18 -13.52
CA ASN A 30 4.57 13.60 -13.26
C ASN A 30 5.80 14.47 -13.58
N ARG A 31 7.02 13.98 -13.34
CA ARG A 31 8.24 14.67 -13.76
C ARG A 31 8.28 14.83 -15.27
N MET A 32 8.00 13.78 -16.04
CA MET A 32 7.99 13.86 -17.49
C MET A 32 6.89 14.81 -18.01
N LEU A 33 5.72 14.81 -17.36
CA LEU A 33 4.64 15.77 -17.67
C LEU A 33 5.04 17.22 -17.39
N ALA A 34 5.78 17.45 -16.31
CA ALA A 34 6.32 18.78 -15.99
C ALA A 34 7.34 19.25 -17.05
N ASP A 35 8.08 18.31 -17.65
CA ASP A 35 9.06 18.56 -18.72
C ASP A 35 8.42 18.63 -20.13
N GLY A 36 7.06 18.64 -20.26
CA GLY A 36 6.34 18.85 -21.52
C GLY A 36 5.71 17.60 -22.14
N SER A 37 5.94 16.41 -21.60
CA SER A 37 5.31 15.18 -22.10
C SER A 37 3.80 15.13 -21.85
N SER A 38 3.08 14.24 -22.55
CA SER A 38 1.63 14.07 -22.42
C SER A 38 1.23 12.60 -22.27
N ILE A 39 0.10 12.32 -21.58
CA ILE A 39 -0.43 10.96 -21.44
C ILE A 39 -1.36 10.64 -22.61
N VAL A 40 -1.20 9.46 -23.19
CA VAL A 40 -2.08 8.89 -24.21
C VAL A 40 -2.88 7.70 -23.69
N LYS A 41 -3.94 7.32 -24.38
CA LYS A 41 -4.88 6.29 -23.92
C LYS A 41 -4.51 4.87 -24.34
N THR A 42 -3.77 4.72 -25.43
CA THR A 42 -3.40 3.43 -26.00
C THR A 42 -1.89 3.33 -26.22
N PRO A 43 -1.29 2.11 -26.12
CA PRO A 43 0.14 1.94 -26.35
C PRO A 43 0.57 2.28 -27.79
N ASP A 44 -0.31 2.13 -28.77
CA ASP A 44 0.00 2.40 -30.19
C ASP A 44 0.14 3.90 -30.49
N GLU A 45 -0.38 4.77 -29.62
CA GLU A 45 -0.22 6.22 -29.71
C GLU A 45 1.05 6.73 -29.01
N ALA A 46 1.74 5.84 -28.27
CA ALA A 46 2.82 6.23 -27.37
C ALA A 46 4.20 6.18 -28.04
N ASP A 47 5.02 7.17 -27.73
CA ASP A 47 6.46 7.12 -28.01
C ASP A 47 7.16 6.19 -27.00
N ILE A 48 6.64 6.16 -25.76
CA ILE A 48 7.14 5.31 -24.68
C ILE A 48 6.00 4.80 -23.79
N SER A 49 6.01 3.49 -23.52
CA SER A 49 5.15 2.86 -22.52
C SER A 49 5.89 2.71 -21.19
N ILE A 50 5.36 3.25 -20.12
CA ILE A 50 5.90 3.10 -18.77
C ILE A 50 5.05 2.09 -18.01
N ILE A 51 5.66 0.98 -17.60
CA ILE A 51 5.00 -0.08 -16.83
C ILE A 51 5.63 -0.23 -15.45
N ASN A 52 4.81 -0.04 -14.41
CA ASN A 52 5.22 -0.32 -13.05
C ASN A 52 4.83 -1.75 -12.63
N THR A 53 5.78 -2.51 -12.10
CA THR A 53 5.70 -3.96 -11.96
C THR A 53 5.75 -4.46 -10.52
N CYS A 54 5.29 -5.71 -10.32
CA CYS A 54 5.31 -6.41 -9.03
C CYS A 54 5.87 -7.83 -9.20
N VAL A 55 6.56 -8.33 -8.14
CA VAL A 55 7.16 -9.68 -8.10
C VAL A 55 6.83 -10.47 -6.83
N VAL A 56 5.85 -10.02 -6.05
CA VAL A 56 5.58 -10.63 -4.74
C VAL A 56 5.14 -12.10 -4.88
N ILE A 57 4.33 -12.40 -5.90
CA ILE A 57 3.91 -13.77 -6.20
C ILE A 57 4.20 -14.13 -7.67
N LYS A 58 4.55 -15.40 -7.92
CA LYS A 58 4.94 -15.88 -9.26
C LYS A 58 3.89 -15.62 -10.35
N PRO A 59 2.58 -15.89 -10.16
CA PRO A 59 1.58 -15.60 -11.19
C PRO A 59 1.46 -14.14 -11.59
N THR A 60 1.79 -13.21 -10.67
CA THR A 60 1.82 -11.78 -11.00
C THR A 60 3.06 -11.44 -11.82
N GLU A 61 4.21 -11.98 -11.46
CA GLU A 61 5.44 -11.84 -12.23
C GLU A 61 5.26 -12.29 -13.68
N ASP A 62 4.70 -13.50 -13.88
CA ASP A 62 4.50 -14.06 -15.22
C ASP A 62 3.60 -13.16 -16.08
N ARG A 63 2.51 -12.63 -15.51
CA ARG A 63 1.65 -11.66 -16.19
C ARG A 63 2.38 -10.37 -16.54
N MET A 64 3.28 -9.88 -15.67
CA MET A 64 4.05 -8.66 -15.94
C MET A 64 5.03 -8.87 -17.10
N ILE A 65 5.73 -10.01 -17.13
CA ILE A 65 6.65 -10.38 -18.23
C ILE A 65 5.90 -10.45 -19.56
N GLN A 66 4.75 -11.11 -19.59
CA GLN A 66 3.91 -11.17 -20.79
C GLN A 66 3.48 -9.76 -21.22
N ARG A 67 3.02 -8.93 -20.29
CA ARG A 67 2.55 -7.57 -20.63
C ARG A 67 3.67 -6.67 -21.15
N ILE A 68 4.88 -6.77 -20.60
CA ILE A 68 6.06 -6.06 -21.09
C ILE A 68 6.36 -6.45 -22.55
N SER A 69 6.33 -7.76 -22.86
CA SER A 69 6.52 -8.25 -24.21
C SER A 69 5.45 -7.73 -25.18
N GLU A 70 4.17 -7.68 -24.76
CA GLU A 70 3.10 -7.09 -25.57
C GLU A 70 3.36 -5.62 -25.89
N LEU A 71 3.74 -4.82 -24.88
CA LEU A 71 4.00 -3.39 -25.04
C LEU A 71 5.23 -3.11 -25.93
N SER A 72 6.27 -3.95 -25.89
CA SER A 72 7.50 -3.75 -26.67
C SER A 72 7.28 -3.88 -28.18
N HIS A 73 6.16 -4.45 -28.63
CA HIS A 73 5.78 -4.48 -30.04
C HIS A 73 5.19 -3.16 -30.55
N SER A 74 4.65 -2.32 -29.66
CA SER A 74 3.99 -1.05 -30.03
C SER A 74 4.87 0.18 -29.80
N SER A 75 5.68 0.19 -28.73
CA SER A 75 6.49 1.34 -28.35
C SER A 75 7.74 0.93 -27.58
N LYS A 76 8.64 1.89 -27.34
CA LYS A 76 9.70 1.68 -26.33
C LYS A 76 9.06 1.47 -24.96
N VAL A 77 9.62 0.52 -24.17
CA VAL A 77 9.08 0.19 -22.84
C VAL A 77 10.06 0.56 -21.75
N LYS A 78 9.61 1.36 -20.77
CA LYS A 78 10.37 1.58 -19.54
C LYS A 78 9.74 0.77 -18.40
N VAL A 79 10.47 -0.21 -17.91
CA VAL A 79 10.05 -1.10 -16.82
C VAL A 79 10.52 -0.54 -15.48
N MET A 80 9.57 -0.28 -14.59
CA MET A 80 9.80 0.19 -13.23
C MET A 80 9.28 -0.83 -12.19
N GLY A 81 9.58 -0.62 -10.92
CA GLY A 81 9.09 -1.44 -9.83
C GLY A 81 10.00 -2.62 -9.49
N CYS A 82 9.48 -3.61 -8.73
CA CYS A 82 10.33 -4.65 -8.15
C CYS A 82 10.86 -5.67 -9.20
N LEU A 83 10.14 -5.90 -10.29
CA LEU A 83 10.59 -6.82 -11.36
C LEU A 83 11.90 -6.34 -12.01
N SER A 84 12.06 -5.03 -12.16
CA SER A 84 13.25 -4.43 -12.75
C SER A 84 14.56 -4.80 -12.03
N THR A 85 14.51 -5.08 -10.72
CA THR A 85 15.68 -5.54 -9.95
C THR A 85 15.84 -7.06 -10.00
N VAL A 86 14.72 -7.81 -9.90
CA VAL A 86 14.76 -9.26 -9.72
C VAL A 86 15.05 -9.99 -11.03
N ASN A 87 14.47 -9.51 -12.14
CA ASN A 87 14.58 -10.14 -13.46
C ASN A 87 15.03 -9.17 -14.57
N GLY A 88 15.61 -8.03 -14.22
CA GLY A 88 16.03 -7.01 -15.20
C GLY A 88 16.91 -7.56 -16.33
N GLY A 89 17.80 -8.50 -16.01
CA GLY A 89 18.68 -9.12 -17.01
C GLY A 89 17.95 -10.04 -18.00
N SER A 90 16.81 -10.63 -17.63
CA SER A 90 15.99 -11.47 -18.53
C SER A 90 15.02 -10.66 -19.40
N LEU A 91 14.89 -9.35 -19.14
CA LEU A 91 14.10 -8.40 -19.91
C LEU A 91 14.95 -7.67 -20.96
N ALA A 92 16.18 -8.12 -21.18
CA ALA A 92 17.12 -7.48 -22.11
C ALA A 92 16.61 -7.57 -23.55
N ASP A 93 16.08 -6.49 -24.04
CA ASP A 93 15.62 -6.25 -25.42
C ASP A 93 16.00 -4.80 -25.77
N GLU A 94 16.26 -4.51 -27.05
CA GLU A 94 16.65 -3.17 -27.49
C GLU A 94 15.53 -2.11 -27.28
N ASN A 95 14.27 -2.57 -27.22
CA ASN A 95 13.10 -1.74 -26.97
C ASN A 95 12.76 -1.62 -25.48
N ILE A 96 13.47 -2.30 -24.58
CA ILE A 96 13.15 -2.33 -23.14
C ILE A 96 14.25 -1.64 -22.34
N GLU A 97 13.90 -0.55 -21.69
CA GLU A 97 14.73 0.15 -20.72
C GLU A 97 14.26 -0.20 -19.30
N VAL A 98 15.19 -0.58 -18.44
CA VAL A 98 14.90 -0.95 -17.05
C VAL A 98 15.33 0.17 -16.11
N LEU A 99 14.42 0.63 -15.25
CA LEU A 99 14.71 1.57 -14.16
C LEU A 99 14.47 0.88 -12.81
N THR A 100 15.56 0.48 -12.17
CA THR A 100 15.48 -0.23 -10.89
C THR A 100 15.11 0.71 -9.74
N PRO A 101 14.50 0.20 -8.64
CA PRO A 101 14.30 0.98 -7.43
C PRO A 101 15.58 1.61 -6.88
N LYS A 102 16.74 0.98 -7.06
CA LYS A 102 18.04 1.52 -6.64
C LYS A 102 18.44 2.74 -7.48
N GLU A 103 18.26 2.68 -8.79
CA GLU A 103 18.51 3.82 -9.69
C GLU A 103 17.49 4.93 -9.43
N PHE A 104 16.22 4.56 -9.20
CA PHE A 104 15.19 5.51 -8.84
C PHE A 104 15.51 6.31 -7.56
N ARG A 105 16.29 5.75 -6.62
CA ARG A 105 16.75 6.47 -5.41
C ARG A 105 17.54 7.74 -5.72
N SER A 106 18.32 7.74 -6.80
CA SER A 106 19.09 8.92 -7.18
C SER A 106 18.19 10.12 -7.51
N PHE A 107 16.94 9.87 -7.92
CA PHE A 107 15.96 10.90 -8.16
C PHE A 107 15.37 11.50 -6.85
N TYR A 108 15.34 10.73 -5.74
CA TYR A 108 14.90 11.25 -4.44
C TYR A 108 15.82 12.34 -3.88
N SER A 109 17.11 12.31 -4.21
CA SER A 109 18.10 13.24 -3.66
C SER A 109 18.23 14.56 -4.42
N GLY A 110 17.31 14.89 -5.34
CA GLY A 110 17.43 16.16 -6.05
C GLY A 110 16.40 16.46 -7.13
N GLN A 111 15.97 15.48 -7.93
CA GLN A 111 15.17 15.77 -9.12
C GLN A 111 13.66 15.57 -8.94
N LEU A 112 13.23 14.73 -7.99
CA LEU A 112 11.80 14.43 -7.76
C LEU A 112 11.20 15.17 -6.56
N ASP A 113 12.03 15.76 -5.74
CA ASP A 113 11.54 16.44 -4.54
C ASP A 113 10.78 17.75 -4.83
N ASP A 114 11.07 18.38 -5.96
CA ASP A 114 10.45 19.63 -6.40
C ASP A 114 9.62 19.47 -7.69
N VAL A 115 9.22 18.23 -8.01
CA VAL A 115 8.39 17.94 -9.19
C VAL A 115 7.00 18.55 -9.04
N GLU A 116 6.62 19.34 -10.02
CA GLU A 116 5.25 19.81 -10.17
C GLU A 116 4.32 18.61 -10.41
N ILE A 117 3.34 18.40 -9.53
CA ILE A 117 2.35 17.34 -9.70
C ILE A 117 1.28 17.84 -10.67
N ARG A 118 1.35 17.42 -11.94
CA ARG A 118 0.39 17.81 -12.98
C ARG A 118 -0.82 16.91 -13.05
N GLU A 119 -0.63 15.62 -12.77
CA GLU A 119 -1.69 14.62 -12.78
C GLU A 119 -1.69 13.85 -11.43
N PRO A 120 -2.35 14.38 -10.39
CA PRO A 120 -2.40 13.72 -9.07
C PRO A 120 -3.08 12.35 -9.11
N SER A 121 -4.00 12.12 -10.05
CA SER A 121 -4.81 10.88 -10.13
C SER A 121 -3.97 9.63 -10.41
N ILE A 122 -2.79 9.78 -11.00
CA ILE A 122 -1.87 8.66 -11.25
C ILE A 122 -0.98 8.33 -10.05
N MET A 123 -1.03 9.13 -8.97
CA MET A 123 -0.26 8.91 -7.75
C MET A 123 -1.13 8.30 -6.66
N GLU A 124 -0.93 7.02 -6.36
CA GLU A 124 -1.66 6.35 -5.26
C GLU A 124 -1.20 6.76 -3.85
N GLY A 125 -0.25 7.67 -3.72
CA GLY A 125 0.26 8.18 -2.45
C GLY A 125 1.56 8.96 -2.58
N ILE A 126 2.05 9.46 -1.46
CA ILE A 126 3.34 10.14 -1.34
C ILE A 126 4.32 9.17 -0.70
N PRO A 127 5.38 8.76 -1.41
CA PRO A 127 6.41 7.90 -0.84
C PRO A 127 7.21 8.70 0.20
N ILE A 128 7.34 8.17 1.43
CA ILE A 128 8.06 8.83 2.52
C ILE A 128 9.45 8.27 2.75
N ASN A 129 9.64 7.00 2.45
CA ASN A 129 10.92 6.32 2.46
C ASN A 129 10.92 5.15 1.48
N GLN A 130 12.11 4.70 1.10
CA GLN A 130 12.34 3.52 0.29
C GLN A 130 13.20 2.52 1.07
N GLY A 131 13.10 1.22 0.72
CA GLY A 131 13.81 0.16 1.43
C GLY A 131 13.15 -0.21 2.75
N CYS A 132 13.85 -1.04 3.55
CA CYS A 132 13.31 -1.57 4.80
C CYS A 132 14.43 -1.82 5.81
N THR A 133 14.13 -1.72 7.11
CA THR A 133 15.03 -2.09 8.20
C THR A 133 14.97 -3.58 8.54
N GLY A 134 13.91 -4.28 8.14
CA GLY A 134 13.68 -5.69 8.44
C GLY A 134 14.60 -6.65 7.67
N SER A 135 14.68 -7.89 8.15
CA SER A 135 15.49 -8.97 7.59
C SER A 135 14.71 -10.25 7.30
N CYS A 136 13.40 -10.10 6.97
CA CYS A 136 12.48 -11.22 6.75
C CYS A 136 12.98 -12.17 5.67
N ASN A 137 13.01 -13.47 5.99
CA ASN A 137 13.59 -14.52 5.15
C ASN A 137 12.84 -14.77 3.83
N PHE A 138 11.56 -14.40 3.76
CA PHE A 138 10.70 -14.60 2.58
C PHE A 138 10.60 -13.38 1.66
N CYS A 139 11.15 -12.22 2.06
CA CYS A 139 10.75 -10.95 1.47
C CYS A 139 11.57 -10.56 0.24
N ILE A 140 10.99 -10.77 -0.93
CA ILE A 140 11.57 -10.34 -2.20
C ILE A 140 11.60 -8.81 -2.35
N SER A 141 10.68 -8.08 -1.71
CA SER A 141 10.66 -6.62 -1.77
C SER A 141 11.90 -6.00 -1.12
N ARG A 142 12.46 -6.62 -0.08
CA ARG A 142 13.71 -6.21 0.53
C ARG A 142 14.89 -6.37 -0.44
N VAL A 143 14.93 -7.48 -1.17
CA VAL A 143 15.95 -7.72 -2.20
C VAL A 143 15.88 -6.64 -3.29
N ALA A 144 14.68 -6.34 -3.76
CA ALA A 144 14.46 -5.38 -4.81
C ALA A 144 14.77 -3.92 -4.38
N ARG A 145 14.50 -3.57 -3.11
CA ARG A 145 14.50 -2.18 -2.64
C ARG A 145 15.61 -1.82 -1.66
N GLY A 146 16.29 -2.81 -1.08
CA GLY A 146 17.46 -2.63 -0.22
C GLY A 146 17.19 -1.95 1.12
N LYS A 147 18.18 -1.24 1.66
CA LYS A 147 18.17 -0.58 2.97
C LYS A 147 17.27 0.66 2.98
N LEU A 148 16.78 1.02 4.18
CA LEU A 148 15.98 2.22 4.42
C LEU A 148 16.73 3.49 3.95
N ILE A 149 15.99 4.35 3.24
CA ILE A 149 16.36 5.73 2.93
C ILE A 149 15.09 6.57 3.06
N SER A 150 15.07 7.46 4.04
CA SER A 150 13.94 8.36 4.32
C SER A 150 14.08 9.67 3.56
N ARG A 151 12.93 10.24 3.19
CA ARG A 151 12.88 11.57 2.58
C ARG A 151 12.78 12.66 3.64
N PRO A 152 13.36 13.85 3.42
CA PRO A 152 13.21 14.97 4.34
C PRO A 152 11.74 15.38 4.54
N VAL A 153 11.37 15.75 5.78
CA VAL A 153 10.00 16.20 6.13
C VAL A 153 9.52 17.32 5.22
N GLN A 154 10.40 18.30 4.96
CA GLN A 154 10.06 19.48 4.16
C GLN A 154 9.68 19.11 2.71
N LYS A 155 10.33 18.09 2.15
CA LYS A 155 10.04 17.61 0.80
C LYS A 155 8.70 16.87 0.73
N ILE A 156 8.40 16.06 1.77
CA ILE A 156 7.12 15.34 1.88
C ILE A 156 5.98 16.35 2.07
N THR A 157 6.10 17.27 3.01
CA THR A 157 5.09 18.31 3.26
C THR A 157 4.91 19.25 2.07
N GLY A 158 5.98 19.54 1.34
CA GLY A 158 5.92 20.27 0.07
C GLY A 158 5.05 19.56 -0.96
N GLN A 159 5.24 18.24 -1.14
CA GLN A 159 4.37 17.45 -2.04
C GLN A 159 2.92 17.35 -1.55
N VAL A 160 2.70 17.26 -0.24
CA VAL A 160 1.34 17.34 0.32
C VAL A 160 0.68 18.66 -0.10
N ARG A 161 1.35 19.81 0.12
CA ARG A 161 0.81 21.13 -0.28
C ARG A 161 0.51 21.19 -1.78
N MET A 162 1.40 20.66 -2.63
CA MET A 162 1.15 20.64 -4.09
C MET A 162 -0.09 19.82 -4.44
N GLN A 163 -0.32 18.67 -3.82
CA GLN A 163 -1.54 17.87 -4.03
C GLN A 163 -2.79 18.62 -3.54
N LEU A 164 -2.73 19.24 -2.37
CA LEU A 164 -3.85 20.01 -1.82
C LEU A 164 -4.18 21.22 -2.69
N ALA A 165 -3.18 21.93 -3.21
CA ALA A 165 -3.36 23.05 -4.15
C ALA A 165 -4.01 22.61 -5.47
N ARG A 166 -3.92 21.34 -5.84
CA ARG A 166 -4.61 20.72 -7.00
C ARG A 166 -6.01 20.18 -6.64
N GLY A 167 -6.51 20.49 -5.47
CA GLY A 167 -7.87 20.12 -5.02
C GLY A 167 -7.98 18.71 -4.42
N MET A 168 -6.88 17.98 -4.24
CA MET A 168 -6.91 16.71 -3.53
C MET A 168 -7.28 16.94 -2.06
N LYS A 169 -8.17 16.09 -1.52
CA LYS A 169 -8.54 16.12 -0.10
C LYS A 169 -8.31 14.79 0.61
N GLU A 170 -7.79 13.79 -0.08
CA GLU A 170 -7.24 12.57 0.50
C GLU A 170 -5.75 12.52 0.22
N VAL A 171 -4.94 12.50 1.26
CA VAL A 171 -3.49 12.33 1.23
C VAL A 171 -3.15 10.96 1.77
N ARG A 172 -2.34 10.20 1.04
CA ARG A 172 -1.84 8.89 1.47
C ARG A 172 -0.31 8.97 1.57
N ILE A 173 0.27 8.73 2.73
CA ILE A 173 1.71 8.49 2.84
C ILE A 173 1.99 7.00 2.79
N THR A 174 3.03 6.60 2.08
CA THR A 174 3.32 5.19 1.79
C THR A 174 4.79 4.85 1.83
N SER A 175 5.09 3.61 2.21
CA SER A 175 6.40 2.97 2.11
C SER A 175 6.25 1.44 2.23
N LEU A 176 7.37 0.69 2.27
CA LEU A 176 7.36 -0.72 2.67
C LEU A 176 7.06 -0.90 4.16
N ASP A 177 7.43 0.10 4.96
CA ASP A 177 7.20 0.17 6.40
C ASP A 177 7.24 1.65 6.80
N THR A 178 6.07 2.23 7.00
CA THR A 178 5.99 3.65 7.37
C THR A 178 6.46 3.92 8.80
N ALA A 179 6.37 2.93 9.71
CA ALA A 179 6.87 3.06 11.09
C ALA A 179 8.40 3.17 11.17
N ALA A 180 9.11 2.67 10.14
CA ALA A 180 10.55 2.82 10.04
C ALA A 180 11.00 4.22 9.60
N TYR A 181 10.08 5.08 9.15
CA TYR A 181 10.42 6.41 8.64
C TYR A 181 11.29 7.19 9.62
N GLY A 182 12.34 7.77 9.07
CA GLY A 182 13.19 8.72 9.75
C GLY A 182 14.27 8.12 10.67
N ARG A 183 14.33 6.78 10.80
CA ARG A 183 15.36 6.11 11.61
C ARG A 183 16.80 6.36 11.11
N ASP A 184 16.95 6.74 9.86
CA ASP A 184 18.21 7.06 9.19
C ASP A 184 18.52 8.56 9.13
N ILE A 185 17.59 9.42 9.55
CA ILE A 185 17.70 10.87 9.57
C ILE A 185 17.31 11.49 10.92
N ASP A 186 17.30 10.67 11.97
CA ASP A 186 17.03 11.05 13.39
C ASP A 186 15.70 11.78 13.60
N ILE A 187 14.66 11.34 12.93
CA ILE A 187 13.27 11.81 13.07
C ILE A 187 12.33 10.60 13.10
N ARG A 188 11.07 10.76 13.49
CA ARG A 188 10.14 9.64 13.59
C ARG A 188 8.83 9.90 12.82
N LEU A 189 8.11 8.82 12.48
CA LEU A 189 6.82 8.91 11.81
C LEU A 189 5.81 9.83 12.53
N PRO A 190 5.66 9.81 13.86
CA PRO A 190 4.78 10.75 14.56
C PRO A 190 5.08 12.22 14.27
N ASP A 191 6.35 12.59 14.14
CA ASP A 191 6.75 13.98 13.84
C ASP A 191 6.35 14.39 12.44
N LEU A 192 6.52 13.46 11.46
CA LEU A 192 6.04 13.68 10.10
C LEU A 192 4.52 13.83 10.06
N VAL A 193 3.77 12.97 10.79
CA VAL A 193 2.31 13.05 10.87
C VAL A 193 1.88 14.39 11.44
N ARG A 194 2.49 14.86 12.53
CA ARG A 194 2.23 16.19 13.11
C ARG A 194 2.53 17.30 12.11
N SER A 195 3.66 17.23 11.41
CA SER A 195 4.03 18.22 10.39
C SER A 195 3.04 18.28 9.24
N ILE A 196 2.51 17.14 8.80
CA ILE A 196 1.48 17.10 7.74
C ILE A 196 0.15 17.64 8.29
N THR A 197 -0.27 17.20 9.47
CA THR A 197 -1.58 17.58 10.03
C THR A 197 -1.65 19.02 10.51
N SER A 198 -0.49 19.69 10.71
CA SER A 198 -0.43 21.13 11.03
C SER A 198 -0.72 22.04 9.82
N LEU A 199 -0.79 21.51 8.60
CA LEU A 199 -1.23 22.29 7.43
C LEU A 199 -2.68 22.75 7.64
N GLU A 200 -2.99 23.98 7.22
CA GLU A 200 -4.32 24.58 7.49
C GLU A 200 -5.44 23.99 6.66
N GLU A 201 -5.11 23.49 5.47
CA GLU A 201 -6.07 22.97 4.51
C GLU A 201 -6.93 21.82 5.05
N ASP A 202 -8.15 21.71 4.58
CA ASP A 202 -9.06 20.60 4.92
C ASP A 202 -8.76 19.36 4.05
N PHE A 203 -8.28 18.30 4.68
CA PHE A 203 -7.97 17.03 4.05
C PHE A 203 -8.02 15.88 5.06
N LYS A 204 -7.95 14.65 4.54
CA LYS A 204 -7.77 13.43 5.34
C LYS A 204 -6.45 12.76 4.98
N LEU A 205 -5.72 12.30 6.00
CA LEU A 205 -4.45 11.59 5.88
C LEU A 205 -4.65 10.11 6.17
N ARG A 206 -4.22 9.24 5.25
CA ARG A 206 -4.06 7.82 5.45
C ARG A 206 -2.59 7.45 5.58
N ILE A 207 -2.24 6.77 6.67
CA ILE A 207 -0.90 6.23 6.89
C ILE A 207 -0.83 4.83 6.26
N GLY A 208 0.25 4.54 5.55
CA GLY A 208 0.50 3.25 4.91
C GLY A 208 0.80 2.13 5.91
N MET A 209 1.17 0.97 5.39
CA MET A 209 1.52 -0.22 6.17
C MET A 209 2.68 0.04 7.12
N MET A 210 2.62 -0.56 8.31
CA MET A 210 3.61 -0.47 9.38
C MET A 210 4.01 -1.87 9.87
N GLU A 211 5.27 -2.07 10.09
CA GLU A 211 5.80 -3.33 10.65
C GLU A 211 5.65 -3.34 12.18
N PRO A 212 5.20 -4.47 12.80
CA PRO A 212 4.91 -4.51 14.23
C PRO A 212 6.05 -4.08 15.15
N ARG A 213 7.30 -4.52 14.93
CA ARG A 213 8.45 -4.14 15.75
C ARG A 213 8.66 -2.62 15.77
N ASN A 214 8.76 -2.02 14.58
CA ASN A 214 8.98 -0.57 14.47
C ASN A 214 7.78 0.21 15.02
N THR A 215 6.57 -0.33 14.87
CA THR A 215 5.34 0.27 15.43
C THR A 215 5.35 0.23 16.97
N SER A 216 5.75 -0.89 17.57
CA SER A 216 5.81 -1.03 19.03
C SER A 216 6.72 0.02 19.68
N GLU A 217 7.86 0.33 19.03
CA GLU A 217 8.83 1.30 19.54
C GLU A 217 8.28 2.75 19.60
N ILE A 218 7.32 3.07 18.76
CA ILE A 218 6.74 4.43 18.66
C ILE A 218 5.24 4.48 19.01
N LEU A 219 4.67 3.40 19.54
CA LEU A 219 3.22 3.20 19.64
C LEU A 219 2.49 4.34 20.33
N SER A 220 2.92 4.74 21.53
CA SER A 220 2.25 5.79 22.28
C SER A 220 2.22 7.11 21.51
N ASP A 221 3.38 7.53 21.01
CA ASP A 221 3.56 8.77 20.27
C ASP A 221 2.84 8.76 18.92
N LEU A 222 2.83 7.60 18.23
CA LEU A 222 2.05 7.39 17.02
C LEU A 222 0.55 7.56 17.29
N LEU A 223 0.03 6.92 18.33
CA LEU A 223 -1.38 7.03 18.70
C LEU A 223 -1.74 8.47 19.07
N ASP A 224 -0.85 9.22 19.71
CA ASP A 224 -1.05 10.65 19.97
C ASP A 224 -1.09 11.45 18.66
N SER A 225 -0.18 11.20 17.74
CA SER A 225 -0.11 11.92 16.47
C SER A 225 -1.32 11.68 15.57
N ILE A 226 -1.91 10.48 15.60
CA ILE A 226 -3.12 10.16 14.82
C ILE A 226 -4.43 10.60 15.49
N SER A 227 -4.37 11.26 16.69
CA SER A 227 -5.57 11.81 17.34
C SER A 227 -6.22 12.94 16.53
N SER A 228 -5.45 13.64 15.70
CA SER A 228 -5.94 14.67 14.79
C SER A 228 -7.14 14.18 13.98
N ASN A 229 -8.16 15.04 13.84
CA ASN A 229 -9.34 14.78 12.99
C ASN A 229 -9.00 14.66 11.51
N LYS A 230 -7.81 15.12 11.09
CA LYS A 230 -7.31 14.97 9.73
C LYS A 230 -6.79 13.54 9.44
N VAL A 231 -6.55 12.70 10.45
CA VAL A 231 -6.02 11.35 10.26
C VAL A 231 -7.15 10.32 10.35
N PHE A 232 -7.26 9.46 9.34
CA PHE A 232 -8.15 8.30 9.41
C PHE A 232 -7.75 7.37 10.57
N LYS A 233 -8.73 6.87 11.33
CA LYS A 233 -8.50 5.91 12.42
C LYS A 233 -8.34 4.50 11.85
N PHE A 234 -7.32 4.36 11.04
CA PHE A 234 -6.97 3.17 10.27
C PHE A 234 -5.53 2.76 10.53
N LEU A 235 -5.32 1.48 10.88
CA LEU A 235 -4.00 0.89 11.07
C LEU A 235 -3.84 -0.33 10.16
N HIS A 236 -2.76 -0.37 9.37
CA HIS A 236 -2.37 -1.54 8.60
C HIS A 236 -1.09 -2.13 9.18
N ILE A 237 -1.21 -3.22 9.91
CA ILE A 237 -0.13 -3.91 10.64
C ILE A 237 -0.10 -5.38 10.21
N PRO A 238 0.73 -5.79 9.26
CA PRO A 238 0.86 -7.18 8.82
C PRO A 238 1.48 -8.09 9.89
N VAL A 239 0.69 -9.00 10.46
CA VAL A 239 1.20 -9.95 11.47
C VAL A 239 1.89 -11.16 10.85
N GLN A 240 1.50 -11.57 9.67
CA GLN A 240 1.99 -12.70 8.88
C GLN A 240 1.62 -14.09 9.42
N SER A 241 1.77 -14.37 10.72
CA SER A 241 1.37 -15.60 11.38
C SER A 241 0.94 -15.35 12.82
N GLY A 242 0.05 -16.18 13.34
CA GLY A 242 -0.32 -16.21 14.76
C GLY A 242 0.50 -17.20 15.60
N ASP A 243 1.47 -17.86 15.01
CA ASP A 243 2.36 -18.81 15.69
C ASP A 243 3.79 -18.24 15.78
N GLN A 244 4.34 -18.24 17.03
CA GLN A 244 5.66 -17.65 17.26
C GLN A 244 6.78 -18.41 16.54
N ARG A 245 6.71 -19.75 16.46
CA ARG A 245 7.72 -20.56 15.74
C ARG A 245 7.80 -20.17 14.27
N ILE A 246 6.65 -19.86 13.66
CA ILE A 246 6.57 -19.42 12.27
C ILE A 246 7.08 -17.99 12.12
N LEU A 247 6.76 -17.08 13.03
CA LEU A 247 7.35 -15.73 13.03
C LEU A 247 8.87 -15.76 13.17
N ASP A 248 9.40 -16.61 14.05
CA ASP A 248 10.84 -16.79 14.24
C ASP A 248 11.49 -17.37 12.96
N ALA A 249 10.87 -18.37 12.34
CA ALA A 249 11.32 -18.94 11.07
C ALA A 249 11.30 -17.90 9.92
N MET A 250 10.31 -16.99 9.92
CA MET A 250 10.22 -15.85 8.99
C MET A 250 11.27 -14.77 9.29
N ASN A 251 12.03 -14.90 10.39
CA ASN A 251 12.92 -13.88 10.90
C ASN A 251 12.20 -12.53 11.18
N ARG A 252 11.03 -12.64 11.85
CA ARG A 252 10.28 -11.48 12.34
C ARG A 252 10.76 -11.14 13.75
N GLU A 253 11.21 -9.92 13.94
CA GLU A 253 11.82 -9.46 15.20
C GLU A 253 10.77 -8.88 16.16
N TYR A 254 9.61 -9.53 16.27
CA TYR A 254 8.52 -9.21 17.21
C TYR A 254 7.75 -10.48 17.55
N SER A 255 7.05 -10.44 18.67
CA SER A 255 6.20 -11.52 19.14
C SER A 255 4.73 -11.33 18.73
N VAL A 256 3.96 -12.43 18.76
CA VAL A 256 2.49 -12.38 18.66
C VAL A 256 1.91 -11.45 19.73
N GLN A 257 2.52 -11.40 20.92
CA GLN A 257 2.08 -10.52 22.01
C GLN A 257 2.31 -9.04 21.69
N ASP A 258 3.41 -8.68 21.03
CA ASP A 258 3.67 -7.29 20.61
C ASP A 258 2.58 -6.81 19.62
N PHE A 259 2.21 -7.66 18.64
CA PHE A 259 1.10 -7.37 17.76
C PHE A 259 -0.22 -7.19 18.52
N MET A 260 -0.51 -8.08 19.48
CA MET A 260 -1.71 -7.99 20.33
C MET A 260 -1.74 -6.69 21.13
N ASN A 261 -0.61 -6.26 21.66
CA ASN A 261 -0.47 -5.01 22.44
C ASN A 261 -0.79 -3.80 21.54
N ILE A 262 -0.25 -3.76 20.31
CA ILE A 262 -0.55 -2.69 19.34
C ILE A 262 -2.05 -2.62 19.07
N VAL A 263 -2.69 -3.76 18.76
CA VAL A 263 -4.12 -3.83 18.46
C VAL A 263 -4.97 -3.40 19.65
N SER A 264 -4.63 -3.86 20.84
CA SER A 264 -5.36 -3.55 22.07
C SER A 264 -5.29 -2.06 22.40
N GLU A 265 -4.10 -1.45 22.33
CA GLU A 265 -3.93 -0.01 22.61
C GLU A 265 -4.59 0.85 21.55
N PHE A 266 -4.52 0.46 20.27
CA PHE A 266 -5.18 1.18 19.19
C PHE A 266 -6.70 1.19 19.39
N ARG A 267 -7.32 0.02 19.63
CA ARG A 267 -8.77 -0.09 19.84
C ARG A 267 -9.26 0.53 21.14
N ARG A 268 -8.45 0.46 22.19
CA ARG A 268 -8.77 1.15 23.45
C ARG A 268 -8.87 2.66 23.25
N ARG A 269 -7.96 3.23 22.44
CA ARG A 269 -7.91 4.67 22.18
C ARG A 269 -8.92 5.11 21.10
N TYR A 270 -9.17 4.25 20.12
CA TYR A 270 -10.08 4.49 18.98
C TYR A 270 -11.04 3.32 18.78
N PRO A 271 -12.12 3.24 19.59
CA PRO A 271 -13.03 2.08 19.54
C PRO A 271 -13.70 1.85 18.17
N ASP A 272 -14.05 2.94 17.46
CA ASP A 272 -14.59 2.88 16.08
C ASP A 272 -13.48 3.02 15.02
N SER A 273 -12.45 2.19 15.12
CA SER A 273 -11.31 2.18 14.20
C SER A 273 -11.33 0.95 13.29
N VAL A 274 -10.48 0.98 12.26
CA VAL A 274 -10.26 -0.14 11.34
C VAL A 274 -8.83 -0.67 11.49
N LEU A 275 -8.74 -1.98 11.74
CA LEU A 275 -7.50 -2.74 11.67
C LEU A 275 -7.42 -3.48 10.34
N SER A 276 -6.32 -3.28 9.60
CA SER A 276 -5.92 -4.11 8.47
C SER A 276 -4.70 -4.94 8.84
N THR A 277 -4.70 -6.22 8.49
CA THR A 277 -3.56 -7.12 8.70
C THR A 277 -3.39 -8.08 7.54
N ASP A 278 -2.24 -8.75 7.49
CA ASP A 278 -1.92 -9.74 6.47
C ASP A 278 -1.50 -11.04 7.14
N PHE A 279 -1.94 -12.18 6.56
CA PHE A 279 -1.50 -13.53 6.93
C PHE A 279 -0.90 -14.23 5.71
N ILE A 280 0.18 -14.95 5.93
CA ILE A 280 0.77 -15.88 4.97
C ILE A 280 0.45 -17.30 5.43
N THR A 281 -0.20 -18.08 4.58
CA THR A 281 -0.46 -19.51 4.81
C THR A 281 0.47 -20.37 3.97
N GLY A 282 0.92 -21.48 4.49
CA GLY A 282 1.79 -22.42 3.80
C GLY A 282 3.26 -22.02 3.81
N TYR A 283 3.69 -21.26 4.81
CA TYR A 283 5.12 -21.02 5.02
C TYR A 283 5.82 -22.29 5.46
N HIS A 284 7.11 -22.45 5.14
CA HIS A 284 7.84 -23.64 5.52
C HIS A 284 7.84 -23.83 7.05
N GLY A 285 7.64 -25.07 7.48
CA GLY A 285 7.50 -25.40 8.91
C GLY A 285 6.11 -25.18 9.49
N GLU A 286 5.17 -24.60 8.75
CA GLU A 286 3.78 -24.47 9.17
C GLU A 286 3.11 -25.85 9.19
N ASP A 287 2.41 -26.16 10.28
CA ASP A 287 1.64 -27.37 10.54
C ASP A 287 0.21 -27.02 10.97
N GLN A 288 -0.59 -28.03 11.29
CA GLN A 288 -1.97 -27.82 11.72
C GLN A 288 -2.05 -26.97 13.01
N GLU A 289 -1.13 -27.18 13.96
CA GLU A 289 -1.11 -26.44 15.23
C GLU A 289 -0.80 -24.95 15.00
N SER A 290 0.20 -24.62 14.18
CA SER A 290 0.57 -23.25 13.87
C SER A 290 -0.53 -22.53 13.06
N PHE A 291 -1.23 -23.25 12.17
CA PHE A 291 -2.42 -22.72 11.51
C PHE A 291 -3.54 -22.42 12.52
N GLU A 292 -3.83 -23.31 13.47
CA GLU A 292 -4.83 -23.08 14.52
C GLU A 292 -4.47 -21.90 15.41
N ASN A 293 -3.19 -21.67 15.71
CA ASN A 293 -2.72 -20.48 16.42
C ASN A 293 -2.99 -19.21 15.63
N SER A 294 -2.81 -19.23 14.30
CA SER A 294 -3.18 -18.13 13.43
C SER A 294 -4.70 -17.88 13.40
N MET A 295 -5.53 -18.93 13.40
CA MET A 295 -6.97 -18.82 13.51
C MET A 295 -7.43 -18.21 14.85
N LYS A 296 -6.81 -18.63 15.97
CA LYS A 296 -7.07 -18.06 17.30
C LYS A 296 -6.72 -16.57 17.35
N LEU A 297 -5.60 -16.16 16.72
CA LEU A 297 -5.21 -14.76 16.64
C LEU A 297 -6.22 -13.95 15.81
N LEU A 298 -6.65 -14.49 14.67
CA LEU A 298 -7.66 -13.88 13.81
C LEU A 298 -9.00 -13.65 14.56
N ASP A 299 -9.45 -14.65 15.33
CA ASP A 299 -10.66 -14.55 16.16
C ASP A 299 -10.53 -13.50 17.28
N ARG A 300 -9.37 -13.47 17.96
CA ARG A 300 -9.13 -12.50 19.04
C ARG A 300 -9.03 -11.06 18.55
N THR A 301 -8.45 -10.87 17.38
CA THR A 301 -8.21 -9.52 16.84
C THR A 301 -9.32 -9.02 15.93
N LYS A 302 -10.07 -9.91 15.30
CA LYS A 302 -11.22 -9.59 14.42
C LYS A 302 -10.94 -8.37 13.52
N PRO A 303 -9.90 -8.41 12.66
CA PRO A 303 -9.55 -7.29 11.80
C PRO A 303 -10.69 -7.02 10.79
N GLU A 304 -10.89 -5.76 10.44
CA GLU A 304 -11.86 -5.35 9.41
C GLU A 304 -11.36 -5.67 7.99
N ILE A 305 -10.04 -5.67 7.81
CA ILE A 305 -9.41 -6.06 6.55
C ILE A 305 -8.33 -7.10 6.86
N CYS A 306 -8.38 -8.22 6.14
CA CYS A 306 -7.38 -9.27 6.26
C CYS A 306 -6.97 -9.78 4.87
N ASN A 307 -5.73 -9.54 4.49
CA ASN A 307 -5.17 -10.11 3.28
C ASN A 307 -4.59 -11.48 3.60
N ILE A 308 -5.18 -12.54 3.07
CA ILE A 308 -4.72 -13.92 3.27
C ILE A 308 -4.06 -14.39 1.99
N THR A 309 -2.75 -14.62 2.05
CA THR A 309 -1.93 -14.95 0.89
C THR A 309 -1.21 -16.26 1.12
N ARG A 310 -1.19 -17.14 0.12
CA ARG A 310 -0.33 -18.34 0.18
C ARG A 310 1.12 -17.95 -0.01
N TYR A 311 1.99 -18.59 0.74
CA TYR A 311 3.43 -18.43 0.57
C TYR A 311 3.84 -18.74 -0.87
N SER A 312 4.65 -17.87 -1.42
CA SER A 312 5.24 -18.02 -2.75
C SER A 312 6.76 -17.92 -2.62
N GLN A 313 7.46 -19.02 -2.86
CA GLN A 313 8.92 -19.03 -2.87
C GLN A 313 9.44 -18.03 -3.90
N ARG A 314 10.42 -17.23 -3.49
CA ARG A 314 10.97 -16.17 -4.34
C ARG A 314 12.49 -16.33 -4.45
N PRO A 315 13.06 -16.25 -5.67
CA PRO A 315 14.52 -16.32 -5.85
C PRO A 315 15.20 -15.19 -5.07
N PHE A 316 16.44 -15.41 -4.68
CA PHE A 316 17.28 -14.48 -3.92
C PHE A 316 16.82 -14.19 -2.49
N THR A 317 15.77 -14.88 -2.00
CA THR A 317 15.39 -14.84 -0.57
C THR A 317 16.03 -16.01 0.18
N PRO A 318 16.36 -15.85 1.48
CA PRO A 318 16.97 -16.93 2.29
C PRO A 318 16.20 -18.25 2.27
N ASP A 319 14.87 -18.19 2.14
CA ASP A 319 13.99 -19.35 2.19
C ASP A 319 13.60 -19.92 0.82
N TYR A 320 14.30 -19.52 -0.25
CA TYR A 320 13.93 -19.95 -1.60
C TYR A 320 13.89 -21.47 -1.78
N ASP A 321 14.87 -22.19 -1.19
CA ASP A 321 15.02 -23.63 -1.31
C ASP A 321 14.33 -24.42 -0.18
N ARG A 322 13.54 -23.77 0.67
CA ARG A 322 12.81 -24.42 1.76
C ARG A 322 11.50 -25.02 1.26
N ASN A 323 11.20 -26.25 1.66
CA ASN A 323 9.97 -26.93 1.26
C ASN A 323 8.75 -26.39 2.02
N PRO A 324 7.72 -25.89 1.30
CA PRO A 324 6.45 -25.53 1.92
C PRO A 324 5.65 -26.80 2.31
N PRO A 325 4.63 -26.67 3.16
CA PRO A 325 3.68 -27.74 3.46
C PRO A 325 2.97 -28.25 2.18
N PRO A 326 2.33 -29.44 2.23
CA PRO A 326 1.59 -29.99 1.10
C PRO A 326 0.53 -29.02 0.57
N SER A 327 0.48 -28.82 -0.75
CA SER A 327 -0.38 -27.83 -1.41
C SER A 327 -1.88 -27.98 -1.09
N ASN A 328 -2.35 -29.23 -0.86
CA ASN A 328 -3.74 -29.48 -0.47
C ASN A 328 -4.06 -28.96 0.95
N ALA A 329 -3.12 -29.11 1.91
CA ALA A 329 -3.26 -28.54 3.25
C ALA A 329 -3.31 -27.00 3.17
N VAL A 330 -2.37 -26.38 2.46
CA VAL A 330 -2.31 -24.92 2.29
C VAL A 330 -3.60 -24.38 1.63
N LYS A 331 -4.13 -25.06 0.62
CA LYS A 331 -5.40 -24.68 -0.01
C LYS A 331 -6.56 -24.74 0.99
N LYS A 332 -6.61 -25.79 1.81
CA LYS A 332 -7.63 -25.95 2.86
C LYS A 332 -7.53 -24.82 3.88
N TRP A 333 -6.35 -24.58 4.44
CA TRP A 333 -6.09 -23.54 5.44
C TRP A 333 -6.44 -22.13 4.91
N THR A 334 -5.98 -21.80 3.70
CA THR A 334 -6.29 -20.51 3.08
C THR A 334 -7.79 -20.30 2.93
N LYS A 335 -8.52 -21.35 2.50
CA LYS A 335 -9.96 -21.28 2.34
C LYS A 335 -10.66 -21.12 3.68
N GLU A 336 -10.30 -21.92 4.69
CA GLU A 336 -10.88 -21.91 6.03
C GLU A 336 -10.69 -20.54 6.71
N MET A 337 -9.47 -19.99 6.67
CA MET A 337 -9.18 -18.65 7.21
C MET A 337 -9.98 -17.56 6.48
N SER A 338 -10.09 -17.64 5.16
CA SER A 338 -10.85 -16.68 4.37
C SER A 338 -12.36 -16.74 4.64
N ASP A 339 -12.90 -17.94 4.80
CA ASP A 339 -14.31 -18.14 5.12
C ASP A 339 -14.63 -17.60 6.53
N PHE A 340 -13.74 -17.89 7.49
CA PHE A 340 -13.88 -17.39 8.86
C PHE A 340 -13.80 -15.86 8.93
N HIS A 341 -12.83 -15.25 8.24
CA HIS A 341 -12.73 -13.79 8.18
C HIS A 341 -13.97 -13.16 7.53
N ARG A 342 -14.54 -13.76 6.47
CA ARG A 342 -15.77 -13.27 5.85
C ARG A 342 -16.95 -13.24 6.83
N ALA A 343 -17.07 -14.24 7.71
CA ALA A 343 -18.07 -14.25 8.75
C ALA A 343 -17.90 -13.11 9.76
N ILE A 344 -16.64 -12.86 10.20
CA ILE A 344 -16.31 -11.73 11.07
C ILE A 344 -16.70 -10.39 10.43
N ILE A 345 -16.35 -10.18 9.15
CA ILE A 345 -16.65 -8.92 8.47
C ILE A 345 -18.14 -8.72 8.28
N LYS A 346 -18.87 -9.78 7.93
CA LYS A 346 -20.33 -9.71 7.79
C LYS A 346 -20.98 -9.21 9.08
N GLU A 347 -20.65 -9.82 10.23
CA GLU A 347 -21.16 -9.40 11.54
C GLU A 347 -20.85 -7.93 11.85
N LYS A 348 -19.59 -7.51 11.61
CA LYS A 348 -19.13 -6.13 11.85
C LYS A 348 -19.85 -5.11 10.95
N LEU A 349 -20.07 -5.44 9.67
CA LEU A 349 -20.75 -4.53 8.76
C LEU A 349 -22.25 -4.45 9.09
N GLU A 350 -22.89 -5.57 9.42
CA GLU A 350 -24.30 -5.61 9.85
C GLU A 350 -24.53 -4.76 11.11
N SER A 351 -23.58 -4.75 12.05
CA SER A 351 -23.67 -3.94 13.28
C SER A 351 -23.61 -2.42 13.03
N GLN A 352 -23.21 -1.98 11.83
CA GLN A 352 -23.19 -0.56 11.45
C GLN A 352 -24.54 -0.06 10.91
N THR A 353 -25.48 -0.92 10.62
CA THR A 353 -26.80 -0.55 10.08
C THR A 353 -27.52 0.43 11.01
N ASN A 354 -28.23 1.40 10.46
CA ASN A 354 -28.89 2.52 11.14
C ASN A 354 -27.96 3.55 11.80
N SER A 355 -26.63 3.42 11.63
CA SER A 355 -25.70 4.47 12.06
C SER A 355 -25.60 5.59 11.03
N VAL A 356 -25.33 6.82 11.51
CA VAL A 356 -25.04 7.97 10.65
C VAL A 356 -23.52 8.13 10.54
N LYS A 357 -23.03 8.30 9.32
CA LYS A 357 -21.60 8.49 9.04
C LYS A 357 -21.36 9.78 8.23
N SER A 358 -20.30 10.49 8.59
CA SER A 358 -19.74 11.54 7.75
C SER A 358 -18.71 10.93 6.79
N LEU A 359 -18.79 11.27 5.52
CA LEU A 359 -17.96 10.67 4.48
C LEU A 359 -17.19 11.74 3.70
N LEU A 360 -15.97 11.42 3.33
CA LEU A 360 -15.25 12.07 2.24
C LEU A 360 -15.40 11.20 0.99
N ILE A 361 -15.93 11.74 -0.09
CA ILE A 361 -16.05 11.03 -1.38
C ILE A 361 -14.68 10.91 -2.01
N THR A 362 -14.21 9.70 -2.26
CA THR A 362 -12.84 9.43 -2.72
C THR A 362 -12.75 8.77 -4.09
N GLU A 363 -13.84 8.13 -4.54
CA GLU A 363 -13.83 7.36 -5.78
C GLU A 363 -15.20 7.41 -6.47
N LYS A 364 -15.21 7.35 -7.79
CA LYS A 364 -16.44 7.11 -8.56
C LYS A 364 -16.71 5.61 -8.56
N GLY A 365 -17.90 5.22 -8.10
CA GLY A 365 -18.36 3.84 -8.11
C GLY A 365 -18.90 3.39 -9.46
N LYS A 366 -19.52 2.20 -9.50
CA LYS A 366 -20.24 1.69 -10.67
C LYS A 366 -21.70 2.17 -10.63
N ASN A 367 -22.37 2.16 -11.80
CA ASN A 367 -23.82 2.43 -11.89
C ASN A 367 -24.26 3.72 -11.16
N GLU A 368 -23.58 4.85 -11.45
CA GLU A 368 -23.89 6.17 -10.87
C GLU A 368 -23.79 6.23 -9.34
N THR A 369 -23.00 5.38 -8.73
CA THR A 369 -22.67 5.43 -7.31
C THR A 369 -21.32 6.08 -7.05
N TRP A 370 -21.08 6.44 -5.80
CA TRP A 370 -19.82 6.98 -5.30
C TRP A 370 -19.34 6.17 -4.11
N VAL A 371 -18.03 6.13 -3.91
CA VAL A 371 -17.43 5.53 -2.73
C VAL A 371 -16.89 6.64 -1.84
N GLY A 372 -17.46 6.75 -0.66
CA GLY A 372 -16.96 7.59 0.42
C GLY A 372 -16.16 6.79 1.43
N ARG A 373 -15.32 7.50 2.19
CA ARG A 373 -14.58 6.96 3.34
C ARG A 373 -15.06 7.65 4.60
N ASP A 374 -15.43 6.86 5.62
CA ASP A 374 -15.71 7.40 6.96
C ASP A 374 -14.41 7.73 7.71
N ASP A 375 -14.49 8.22 8.93
CA ASP A 375 -13.32 8.58 9.73
C ASP A 375 -12.40 7.40 10.08
N ALA A 376 -12.89 6.17 9.96
CA ALA A 376 -12.10 4.95 10.12
C ALA A 376 -11.62 4.36 8.77
N TYR A 377 -11.83 5.08 7.67
CA TYR A 377 -11.48 4.64 6.32
C TYR A 377 -12.35 3.50 5.77
N ARG A 378 -13.51 3.19 6.36
CA ARG A 378 -14.43 2.19 5.81
C ARG A 378 -15.01 2.67 4.49
N PRO A 379 -15.09 1.81 3.46
CA PRO A 379 -15.75 2.15 2.22
C PRO A 379 -17.28 2.14 2.40
N VAL A 380 -17.92 3.22 2.00
CA VAL A 380 -19.38 3.36 1.97
C VAL A 380 -19.81 3.72 0.57
N VAL A 381 -20.65 2.89 -0.05
CA VAL A 381 -21.22 3.13 -1.37
C VAL A 381 -22.51 3.92 -1.21
N VAL A 382 -22.57 5.07 -1.88
CA VAL A 382 -23.76 5.96 -1.85
C VAL A 382 -24.21 6.28 -3.29
N PRO A 383 -25.52 6.26 -3.59
CA PRO A 383 -26.05 6.77 -4.85
C PRO A 383 -26.15 8.29 -4.83
N GLY A 384 -26.23 8.91 -6.00
CA GLY A 384 -26.51 10.34 -6.13
C GLY A 384 -25.58 11.08 -7.05
N GLN A 385 -25.90 12.36 -7.28
CA GLN A 385 -25.07 13.28 -8.04
C GLN A 385 -24.06 13.95 -7.08
N LEU A 386 -22.87 13.40 -6.99
CA LEU A 386 -21.80 13.88 -6.12
C LEU A 386 -20.54 14.15 -6.95
N HIS A 387 -19.55 14.77 -6.31
CA HIS A 387 -18.25 15.03 -6.89
C HIS A 387 -17.14 14.42 -6.00
N LEU A 388 -15.96 14.21 -6.59
CA LEU A 388 -14.78 13.84 -5.82
C LEU A 388 -14.51 14.89 -4.74
N PHE A 389 -14.22 14.40 -3.54
CA PHE A 389 -13.91 15.17 -2.33
C PHE A 389 -15.08 15.95 -1.72
N ASP A 390 -16.32 15.71 -2.15
CA ASP A 390 -17.49 16.17 -1.41
C ASP A 390 -17.47 15.56 0.01
N ARG A 391 -17.90 16.36 0.99
CA ARG A 391 -18.21 15.88 2.34
C ARG A 391 -19.71 15.77 2.49
N ILE A 392 -20.17 14.60 2.86
CA ILE A 392 -21.59 14.30 2.98
C ILE A 392 -21.88 13.57 4.30
N SER A 393 -23.12 13.59 4.70
CA SER A 393 -23.66 12.70 5.74
C SER A 393 -24.58 11.65 5.11
N CYS A 394 -24.53 10.43 5.60
CA CYS A 394 -25.39 9.35 5.17
C CYS A 394 -25.80 8.46 6.33
N GLU A 395 -27.00 7.89 6.22
CA GLU A 395 -27.48 6.79 7.05
C GLU A 395 -27.05 5.47 6.41
N ILE A 396 -26.50 4.55 7.21
CA ILE A 396 -26.15 3.20 6.75
C ILE A 396 -27.40 2.35 6.70
N VAL A 397 -27.81 1.93 5.50
CA VAL A 397 -29.03 1.17 5.25
C VAL A 397 -28.77 -0.31 4.95
N GLY A 398 -27.49 -0.70 4.84
CA GLY A 398 -27.09 -2.09 4.57
C GLY A 398 -25.61 -2.22 4.29
N ASN A 399 -25.23 -3.38 3.78
CA ASN A 399 -23.83 -3.68 3.44
C ASN A 399 -23.71 -4.63 2.24
N GLY A 400 -22.59 -4.52 1.56
CA GLY A 400 -22.07 -5.53 0.64
C GLY A 400 -21.06 -6.45 1.35
N PRO A 401 -20.28 -7.24 0.60
CA PRO A 401 -19.35 -8.19 1.21
C PRO A 401 -18.22 -7.52 2.03
N THR A 402 -17.78 -6.30 1.64
CA THR A 402 -16.64 -5.59 2.22
C THR A 402 -16.85 -4.09 2.36
N TYR A 403 -18.07 -3.61 2.18
CA TYR A 403 -18.41 -2.18 2.20
C TYR A 403 -19.80 -1.96 2.79
N LEU A 404 -20.05 -0.78 3.27
CA LEU A 404 -21.35 -0.31 3.72
C LEU A 404 -22.14 0.31 2.57
N ILE A 405 -23.45 0.32 2.69
CA ILE A 405 -24.36 1.00 1.76
C ILE A 405 -25.04 2.14 2.52
N GLY A 406 -24.87 3.35 2.02
CA GLY A 406 -25.41 4.57 2.62
C GLY A 406 -26.52 5.19 1.78
N LYS A 407 -27.45 5.86 2.48
CA LYS A 407 -28.48 6.75 1.92
C LYS A 407 -28.15 8.17 2.36
N LEU A 408 -28.14 9.11 1.43
CA LEU A 408 -27.90 10.55 1.73
C LEU A 408 -28.99 11.11 2.65
N ILE A 409 -28.59 11.94 3.61
CA ILE A 409 -29.47 12.65 4.55
C ILE A 409 -29.18 14.15 4.53
#